data_dd0013ef83ac28e2c6c82098991799be
#
_entry.id   dd0013ef83ac28e2c6c82098991799be
#
_cell.length_a   1.000
_cell.length_b   1.000
_cell.length_c   1.000
_cell.angle_alpha   90.00
_cell.angle_beta   90.00
_cell.angle_gamma   90.00
#
_symmetry.space_group_name_H-M   'P 1'
#
loop_
_entity.id
_entity.type
_entity.pdbx_description
1 polymer ?
#
loop_
_entity_poly.entity_id
_entity_poly.type
_entity_poly.pdbx_seq_one_letter_code
_entity_poly.pdbx_strand_id
1 'polypeptide(L)'
;MTDLTRASDSWLTSLPHQQWLHDQGQTLLDFAKAARVPFGFAQLDRFGRRADTAPADTITTARMVHSFSLAHIQGLPGCAPLIDHGLAALAGPLRDTEHGGWFASPHAQDGNTRKAAYLHAFVALAASSAAVAGRGGSAELLGDAVAILEDRFWAEDEGALRESFARDWSDCETYRGANSNMHGTETFLALADVLDEDLWLDRALRMAERVIHQHAADADFLPIEHFDAHWRPLPDYNRDNPADGFRPFGKTPGHGFEWARLLLHLEAARQQRGLPVPEWLLGDARQLFASACQFGWNVDGGPGIVYTLDWDNRPVVRERLHWTLAEASAAAAALLQRTGEPMYEVWYQRFWDYIDLHMIDRQYGSWHHELDHDNLPSETIWPGKPDLYHAYQATLLPRLPLAISLASALKLRR
;
A
#
# COMPACT_ATOMS: atom_id res chain seq x y z
N MET A 1 21.13 -41.82 -8.25
CA MET A 1 20.10 -41.20 -9.07
C MET A 1 18.84 -41.18 -8.26
N THR A 2 18.68 -40.20 -7.37
CA THR A 2 17.49 -39.99 -6.55
C THR A 2 16.55 -39.06 -7.29
N ASP A 3 15.37 -39.57 -7.49
CA ASP A 3 14.24 -39.01 -8.22
C ASP A 3 13.85 -37.61 -7.63
N LEU A 4 14.21 -36.52 -8.31
CA LEU A 4 13.91 -35.12 -7.95
C LEU A 4 12.61 -34.64 -8.62
N THR A 5 11.68 -35.52 -8.92
CA THR A 5 10.38 -35.17 -9.53
C THR A 5 9.20 -35.39 -8.59
N ARG A 6 9.23 -34.76 -7.39
CA ARG A 6 8.00 -34.25 -6.80
C ARG A 6 8.02 -32.75 -7.00
N ALA A 7 7.24 -32.26 -7.97
CA ALA A 7 6.78 -30.88 -7.96
C ALA A 7 6.10 -30.69 -6.59
N SER A 8 6.72 -29.98 -5.67
CA SER A 8 6.07 -29.57 -4.43
C SER A 8 4.85 -28.76 -4.87
N ASP A 9 3.67 -29.15 -4.41
CA ASP A 9 2.45 -28.39 -4.66
C ASP A 9 2.72 -26.93 -4.30
N SER A 10 2.49 -26.01 -5.25
CA SER A 10 2.71 -24.58 -5.02
C SER A 10 1.91 -24.11 -3.80
N TRP A 11 2.54 -23.34 -2.90
CA TRP A 11 1.83 -22.75 -1.77
C TRP A 11 0.70 -21.85 -2.23
N LEU A 12 0.89 -21.16 -3.37
CA LEU A 12 -0.12 -20.28 -3.94
C LEU A 12 -1.46 -21.00 -4.22
N THR A 13 -1.42 -22.29 -4.60
CA THR A 13 -2.60 -23.12 -4.90
C THR A 13 -2.94 -24.11 -3.78
N SER A 14 -2.09 -24.24 -2.76
CA SER A 14 -2.26 -25.16 -1.64
C SER A 14 -3.43 -24.75 -0.75
N LEU A 15 -4.41 -25.64 -0.60
CA LEU A 15 -5.57 -25.39 0.27
C LEU A 15 -5.18 -25.13 1.73
N PRO A 16 -4.22 -25.86 2.35
CA PRO A 16 -3.77 -25.55 3.72
C PRO A 16 -3.20 -24.13 3.84
N HIS A 17 -2.38 -23.70 2.88
CA HIS A 17 -1.82 -22.35 2.92
C HIS A 17 -2.88 -21.27 2.69
N GLN A 18 -3.81 -21.48 1.76
CA GLN A 18 -4.94 -20.55 1.54
C GLN A 18 -5.83 -20.43 2.78
N GLN A 19 -6.06 -21.52 3.50
CA GLN A 19 -6.80 -21.49 4.77
C GLN A 19 -6.01 -20.74 5.85
N TRP A 20 -4.71 -21.00 5.96
CA TRP A 20 -3.84 -20.28 6.89
C TRP A 20 -3.83 -18.76 6.63
N LEU A 21 -3.74 -18.33 5.35
CA LEU A 21 -3.88 -16.92 4.97
C LEU A 21 -5.23 -16.33 5.40
N HIS A 22 -6.31 -17.10 5.20
CA HIS A 22 -7.64 -16.68 5.63
C HIS A 22 -7.72 -16.47 7.15
N ASP A 23 -7.20 -17.40 7.93
CA ASP A 23 -7.20 -17.34 9.39
C ASP A 23 -6.33 -16.18 9.91
N GLN A 24 -5.18 -15.94 9.29
CA GLN A 24 -4.36 -14.76 9.56
C GLN A 24 -5.12 -13.47 9.29
N GLY A 25 -5.79 -13.38 8.14
CA GLY A 25 -6.62 -12.21 7.80
C GLY A 25 -7.71 -11.93 8.83
N GLN A 26 -8.39 -12.97 9.33
CA GLN A 26 -9.40 -12.82 10.39
C GLN A 26 -8.79 -12.30 11.69
N THR A 27 -7.65 -12.84 12.10
CA THR A 27 -6.94 -12.40 13.32
C THR A 27 -6.54 -10.93 13.23
N LEU A 28 -6.05 -10.47 12.07
CA LEU A 28 -5.70 -9.08 11.83
C LEU A 28 -6.93 -8.16 11.92
N LEU A 29 -8.05 -8.56 11.32
CA LEU A 29 -9.31 -7.81 11.39
C LEU A 29 -9.85 -7.70 12.82
N ASP A 30 -9.79 -8.80 13.59
CA ASP A 30 -10.24 -8.80 14.98
C ASP A 30 -9.40 -7.88 15.86
N PHE A 31 -8.09 -7.89 15.69
CA PHE A 31 -7.19 -6.96 16.38
C PHE A 31 -7.53 -5.50 16.05
N ALA A 32 -7.74 -5.19 14.78
CA ALA A 32 -7.96 -3.83 14.30
C ALA A 32 -9.27 -3.19 14.82
N LYS A 33 -10.26 -3.99 15.26
CA LYS A 33 -11.51 -3.47 15.85
C LYS A 33 -11.28 -2.59 17.08
N ALA A 34 -10.18 -2.79 17.80
CA ALA A 34 -9.80 -1.99 18.96
C ALA A 34 -9.45 -0.54 18.62
N ALA A 35 -9.12 -0.24 17.35
CA ALA A 35 -8.79 1.10 16.88
C ALA A 35 -9.98 2.08 16.86
N ARG A 36 -11.22 1.59 17.00
CA ARG A 36 -12.42 2.42 16.94
C ARG A 36 -12.45 3.48 18.05
N VAL A 37 -12.63 4.74 17.67
CA VAL A 37 -12.83 5.91 18.53
C VAL A 37 -14.20 6.54 18.26
N PRO A 38 -14.64 7.57 18.98
CA PRO A 38 -15.97 8.19 18.77
C PRO A 38 -16.23 8.59 17.31
N PHE A 39 -15.18 9.00 16.56
CA PHE A 39 -15.27 9.38 15.15
C PHE A 39 -14.10 8.75 14.40
N GLY A 40 -14.34 7.68 13.63
CA GLY A 40 -13.33 6.98 12.87
C GLY A 40 -12.44 6.04 13.69
N PHE A 41 -11.17 5.92 13.30
CA PHE A 41 -10.22 5.00 13.90
C PHE A 41 -8.92 5.73 14.25
N ALA A 42 -8.36 5.40 15.41
CA ALA A 42 -7.08 5.88 15.91
C ALA A 42 -5.99 4.81 15.78
N GLN A 43 -4.75 5.21 15.94
CA GLN A 43 -3.61 4.30 15.97
C GLN A 43 -3.62 3.45 17.25
N LEU A 44 -3.17 2.21 17.13
CA LEU A 44 -2.97 1.27 18.24
C LEU A 44 -1.49 1.20 18.62
N ASP A 45 -1.20 1.09 19.92
CA ASP A 45 0.13 0.79 20.39
C ASP A 45 0.54 -0.66 20.07
N ARG A 46 1.77 -1.05 20.38
CA ARG A 46 2.28 -2.40 20.14
C ARG A 46 1.52 -3.51 20.87
N PHE A 47 0.73 -3.18 21.88
CA PHE A 47 -0.09 -4.12 22.65
C PHE A 47 -1.55 -4.17 22.19
N GLY A 48 -1.91 -3.46 21.13
CA GLY A 48 -3.28 -3.38 20.62
C GLY A 48 -4.18 -2.46 21.43
N ARG A 49 -3.61 -1.51 22.17
CA ARG A 49 -4.34 -0.54 22.98
C ARG A 49 -4.30 0.83 22.31
N ARG A 50 -5.29 1.63 22.54
CA ARG A 50 -5.30 3.05 22.18
C ARG A 50 -5.28 3.90 23.44
N ALA A 51 -4.73 5.10 23.36
CA ALA A 51 -4.91 6.09 24.41
C ALA A 51 -6.38 6.53 24.47
N ASP A 52 -6.91 6.80 25.65
CA ASP A 52 -8.32 7.19 25.84
C ASP A 52 -8.67 8.47 25.06
N THR A 53 -7.71 9.37 24.89
CA THR A 53 -7.83 10.64 24.17
C THR A 53 -7.26 10.59 22.74
N ALA A 54 -6.92 9.41 22.23
CA ALA A 54 -6.35 9.29 20.88
C ALA A 54 -7.33 9.86 19.84
N PRO A 55 -6.93 10.85 19.02
CA PRO A 55 -7.75 11.34 17.94
C PRO A 55 -7.85 10.28 16.84
N ALA A 56 -8.91 10.35 16.04
CA ALA A 56 -8.93 9.63 14.78
C ALA A 56 -7.83 10.15 13.85
N ASP A 57 -7.33 9.26 13.01
CA ASP A 57 -6.41 9.57 11.93
C ASP A 57 -7.07 9.24 10.60
N THR A 58 -6.96 10.14 9.61
CA THR A 58 -7.67 9.98 8.33
C THR A 58 -7.11 8.82 7.51
N ILE A 59 -5.78 8.63 7.48
CA ILE A 59 -5.16 7.53 6.76
C ILE A 59 -5.57 6.21 7.41
N THR A 60 -5.45 6.10 8.74
CA THR A 60 -5.89 4.93 9.49
C THR A 60 -7.37 4.66 9.24
N THR A 61 -8.23 5.69 9.30
CA THR A 61 -9.68 5.54 9.06
C THR A 61 -9.97 5.06 7.64
N ALA A 62 -9.32 5.63 6.63
CA ALA A 62 -9.50 5.22 5.24
C ALA A 62 -9.03 3.77 5.01
N ARG A 63 -7.87 3.40 5.51
CA ARG A 63 -7.33 2.03 5.45
C ARG A 63 -8.23 1.02 6.15
N MET A 64 -8.82 1.38 7.31
CA MET A 64 -9.79 0.54 8.00
C MET A 64 -11.10 0.38 7.20
N VAL A 65 -11.64 1.47 6.62
CA VAL A 65 -12.83 1.40 5.75
C VAL A 65 -12.55 0.48 4.56
N HIS A 66 -11.42 0.63 3.89
CA HIS A 66 -11.01 -0.24 2.79
C HIS A 66 -10.96 -1.70 3.24
N SER A 67 -10.18 -2.02 4.27
CA SER A 67 -9.97 -3.40 4.74
C SER A 67 -11.26 -4.06 5.23
N PHE A 68 -12.08 -3.36 6.03
CA PHE A 68 -13.38 -3.88 6.45
C PHE A 68 -14.38 -4.02 5.30
N SER A 69 -14.28 -3.19 4.25
CA SER A 69 -15.08 -3.37 3.03
C SER A 69 -14.72 -4.65 2.31
N LEU A 70 -13.43 -4.95 2.13
CA LEU A 70 -12.96 -6.21 1.56
C LEU A 70 -13.43 -7.42 2.39
N ALA A 71 -13.37 -7.32 3.72
CA ALA A 71 -13.84 -8.35 4.63
C ALA A 71 -15.38 -8.55 4.53
N HIS A 72 -16.13 -7.46 4.46
CA HIS A 72 -17.59 -7.50 4.28
C HIS A 72 -17.99 -8.15 2.96
N ILE A 73 -17.31 -7.82 1.86
CA ILE A 73 -17.52 -8.45 0.55
C ILE A 73 -17.26 -9.96 0.63
N GLN A 74 -16.32 -10.44 1.41
CA GLN A 74 -16.09 -11.87 1.65
C GLN A 74 -17.17 -12.54 2.52
N GLY A 75 -18.11 -11.79 3.10
CA GLY A 75 -19.16 -12.31 3.97
C GLY A 75 -18.80 -12.38 5.45
N LEU A 76 -17.68 -11.78 5.87
CA LEU A 76 -17.30 -11.78 7.28
C LEU A 76 -18.27 -10.91 8.10
N PRO A 77 -18.82 -11.42 9.21
CA PRO A 77 -19.82 -10.71 10.00
C PRO A 77 -19.21 -9.55 10.78
N GLY A 78 -20.03 -8.54 11.11
CA GLY A 78 -19.64 -7.43 11.97
C GLY A 78 -18.83 -6.32 11.30
N CYS A 79 -18.46 -6.45 10.01
CA CYS A 79 -17.69 -5.43 9.30
C CYS A 79 -18.53 -4.21 8.88
N ALA A 80 -19.81 -4.40 8.50
CA ALA A 80 -20.68 -3.33 8.02
C ALA A 80 -20.78 -2.11 8.97
N PRO A 81 -21.01 -2.26 10.29
CA PRO A 81 -21.04 -1.12 11.21
C PRO A 81 -19.68 -0.39 11.35
N LEU A 82 -18.56 -1.09 11.11
CA LEU A 82 -17.21 -0.49 11.14
C LEU A 82 -16.96 0.34 9.88
N ILE A 83 -17.39 -0.13 8.74
CA ILE A 83 -17.35 0.63 7.47
C ILE A 83 -18.16 1.90 7.61
N ASP A 84 -19.43 1.79 8.04
CA ASP A 84 -20.35 2.94 8.19
C ASP A 84 -19.78 3.97 9.18
N HIS A 85 -19.16 3.51 10.27
CA HIS A 85 -18.51 4.37 11.25
C HIS A 85 -17.35 5.16 10.65
N GLY A 86 -16.48 4.51 9.86
CA GLY A 86 -15.38 5.19 9.17
C GLY A 86 -15.87 6.15 8.08
N LEU A 87 -16.88 5.75 7.28
CA LEU A 87 -17.48 6.62 6.26
C LEU A 87 -18.08 7.89 6.88
N ALA A 88 -18.78 7.76 8.03
CA ALA A 88 -19.33 8.91 8.75
C ALA A 88 -18.23 9.86 9.22
N ALA A 89 -17.07 9.35 9.65
CA ALA A 89 -15.93 10.19 10.04
C ALA A 89 -15.31 10.90 8.84
N LEU A 90 -15.14 10.21 7.70
CA LEU A 90 -14.61 10.78 6.47
C LEU A 90 -15.57 11.81 5.85
N ALA A 91 -16.86 11.64 5.97
CA ALA A 91 -17.85 12.61 5.51
C ALA A 91 -18.07 13.78 6.49
N GLY A 92 -17.62 13.64 7.74
CA GLY A 92 -17.85 14.58 8.84
C GLY A 92 -16.55 15.23 9.37
N PRO A 93 -16.11 14.90 10.60
CA PRO A 93 -15.06 15.64 11.30
C PRO A 93 -13.67 15.60 10.62
N LEU A 94 -13.41 14.65 9.74
CA LEU A 94 -12.17 14.57 8.98
C LEU A 94 -12.20 15.39 7.69
N ARG A 95 -13.38 15.82 7.23
CA ARG A 95 -13.57 16.63 6.02
C ARG A 95 -13.39 18.12 6.30
N ASP A 96 -12.73 18.82 5.41
CA ASP A 96 -12.74 20.28 5.37
C ASP A 96 -13.98 20.78 4.62
N THR A 97 -14.99 21.22 5.35
CA THR A 97 -16.26 21.68 4.75
C THR A 97 -16.18 23.08 4.16
N GLU A 98 -15.10 23.83 4.44
CA GLU A 98 -14.90 25.19 3.93
C GLU A 98 -14.19 25.19 2.57
N HIS A 99 -13.11 24.40 2.44
CA HIS A 99 -12.28 24.37 1.23
C HIS A 99 -12.34 23.04 0.49
N GLY A 100 -13.05 22.04 0.99
CA GLY A 100 -13.07 20.68 0.45
C GLY A 100 -11.81 19.88 0.78
N GLY A 101 -11.82 18.58 0.47
CA GLY A 101 -10.74 17.65 0.85
C GLY A 101 -10.76 17.29 2.34
N TRP A 102 -9.67 16.67 2.81
CA TRP A 102 -9.60 16.09 4.15
C TRP A 102 -8.38 16.57 4.92
N PHE A 103 -8.55 16.70 6.24
CA PHE A 103 -7.48 16.91 7.21
C PHE A 103 -6.83 15.58 7.61
N ALA A 104 -5.63 15.63 8.17
CA ALA A 104 -4.98 14.44 8.74
C ALA A 104 -5.70 13.96 10.01
N SER A 105 -6.22 14.88 10.83
CA SER A 105 -6.95 14.62 12.07
C SER A 105 -8.29 15.36 12.12
N PRO A 106 -9.24 14.99 13.02
CA PRO A 106 -10.54 15.65 13.12
C PRO A 106 -10.40 17.15 13.30
N HIS A 107 -11.01 17.92 12.41
CA HIS A 107 -10.98 19.40 12.44
C HIS A 107 -9.57 19.99 12.52
N ALA A 108 -8.55 19.29 12.02
CA ALA A 108 -7.13 19.66 12.12
C ALA A 108 -6.66 19.92 13.57
N GLN A 109 -7.06 19.07 14.51
CA GLN A 109 -6.71 19.20 15.94
C GLN A 109 -5.20 19.17 16.20
N ASP A 110 -4.42 18.50 15.33
CA ASP A 110 -2.96 18.46 15.35
C ASP A 110 -2.30 19.74 14.81
N GLY A 111 -3.09 20.71 14.33
CA GLY A 111 -2.63 21.94 13.70
C GLY A 111 -2.15 21.74 12.25
N ASN A 112 -2.11 20.52 11.73
CA ASN A 112 -1.75 20.23 10.35
C ASN A 112 -2.97 20.41 9.44
N THR A 113 -2.97 21.46 8.65
CA THR A 113 -4.05 21.78 7.71
C THR A 113 -3.69 21.49 6.25
N ARG A 114 -2.43 21.11 5.95
CA ARG A 114 -2.02 20.77 4.57
C ARG A 114 -2.78 19.56 4.05
N LYS A 115 -3.05 19.60 2.77
CA LYS A 115 -3.77 18.55 2.02
C LYS A 115 -2.78 17.79 1.14
N ALA A 116 -2.51 16.56 1.50
CA ALA A 116 -1.55 15.70 0.81
C ALA A 116 -2.24 14.73 -0.14
N ALA A 117 -1.67 14.51 -1.33
CA ALA A 117 -2.16 13.55 -2.33
C ALA A 117 -2.27 12.15 -1.76
N TYR A 118 -1.27 11.70 -1.00
CA TYR A 118 -1.23 10.42 -0.31
C TYR A 118 -2.51 10.14 0.50
N LEU A 119 -2.89 11.08 1.35
CA LEU A 119 -4.10 10.98 2.19
C LEU A 119 -5.37 10.91 1.33
N HIS A 120 -5.47 11.76 0.30
CA HIS A 120 -6.64 11.83 -0.57
C HIS A 120 -6.80 10.58 -1.45
N ALA A 121 -5.69 9.98 -1.89
CA ALA A 121 -5.69 8.69 -2.57
C ALA A 121 -6.32 7.59 -1.68
N PHE A 122 -5.93 7.51 -0.41
CA PHE A 122 -6.54 6.54 0.52
C PHE A 122 -8.03 6.80 0.79
N VAL A 123 -8.47 8.05 0.83
CA VAL A 123 -9.90 8.35 0.96
C VAL A 123 -10.67 7.86 -0.27
N ALA A 124 -10.15 8.09 -1.48
CA ALA A 124 -10.76 7.59 -2.71
C ALA A 124 -10.77 6.05 -2.79
N LEU A 125 -9.67 5.38 -2.40
CA LEU A 125 -9.59 3.92 -2.33
C LEU A 125 -10.61 3.34 -1.34
N ALA A 126 -10.76 3.97 -0.16
CA ALA A 126 -11.73 3.58 0.85
C ALA A 126 -13.17 3.71 0.35
N ALA A 127 -13.49 4.87 -0.25
CA ALA A 127 -14.82 5.14 -0.81
C ALA A 127 -15.16 4.17 -1.96
N SER A 128 -14.19 3.89 -2.85
CA SER A 128 -14.30 2.90 -3.93
C SER A 128 -14.67 1.52 -3.38
N SER A 129 -13.92 1.01 -2.41
CA SER A 129 -14.16 -0.31 -1.81
C SER A 129 -15.49 -0.38 -1.06
N ALA A 130 -15.88 0.70 -0.36
CA ALA A 130 -17.16 0.79 0.32
C ALA A 130 -18.33 0.85 -0.66
N ALA A 131 -18.17 1.48 -1.84
CA ALA A 131 -19.14 1.50 -2.91
C ALA A 131 -19.37 0.09 -3.49
N VAL A 132 -18.28 -0.67 -3.76
CA VAL A 132 -18.37 -2.08 -4.18
C VAL A 132 -19.06 -2.93 -3.11
N ALA A 133 -18.82 -2.65 -1.83
CA ALA A 133 -19.47 -3.30 -0.68
C ALA A 133 -20.93 -2.88 -0.49
N GLY A 134 -21.47 -1.93 -1.30
CA GLY A 134 -22.85 -1.46 -1.24
C GLY A 134 -23.19 -0.67 0.01
N ARG A 135 -22.22 0.11 0.57
CA ARG A 135 -22.45 0.90 1.78
C ARG A 135 -23.05 2.26 1.45
N GLY A 136 -24.03 2.69 2.29
CA GLY A 136 -24.67 4.00 2.13
C GLY A 136 -23.67 5.16 2.31
N GLY A 137 -23.82 6.23 1.52
CA GLY A 137 -22.96 7.41 1.54
C GLY A 137 -21.61 7.24 0.85
N SER A 138 -21.23 6.02 0.45
CA SER A 138 -19.93 5.75 -0.21
C SER A 138 -19.86 6.36 -1.60
N ALA A 139 -20.96 6.39 -2.35
CA ALA A 139 -20.99 6.96 -3.71
C ALA A 139 -20.77 8.49 -3.68
N GLU A 140 -21.36 9.19 -2.71
CA GLU A 140 -21.16 10.64 -2.53
C GLU A 140 -19.71 10.93 -2.14
N LEU A 141 -19.17 10.17 -1.16
CA LEU A 141 -17.78 10.31 -0.73
C LEU A 141 -16.80 10.02 -1.87
N LEU A 142 -17.10 9.01 -2.71
CA LEU A 142 -16.30 8.66 -3.87
C LEU A 142 -16.30 9.81 -4.89
N GLY A 143 -17.48 10.37 -5.21
CA GLY A 143 -17.57 11.52 -6.12
C GLY A 143 -16.77 12.73 -5.64
N ASP A 144 -16.85 13.06 -4.36
CA ASP A 144 -16.06 14.13 -3.74
C ASP A 144 -14.54 13.87 -3.82
N ALA A 145 -14.12 12.64 -3.52
CA ALA A 145 -12.71 12.28 -3.54
C ALA A 145 -12.13 12.28 -4.96
N VAL A 146 -12.88 11.80 -5.94
CA VAL A 146 -12.53 11.84 -7.36
C VAL A 146 -12.39 13.28 -7.82
N ALA A 147 -13.35 14.14 -7.55
CA ALA A 147 -13.29 15.55 -7.92
C ALA A 147 -12.04 16.26 -7.36
N ILE A 148 -11.70 15.99 -6.09
CA ILE A 148 -10.49 16.57 -5.49
C ILE A 148 -9.21 16.02 -6.14
N LEU A 149 -9.15 14.72 -6.46
CA LEU A 149 -8.00 14.14 -7.14
C LEU A 149 -7.82 14.75 -8.54
N GLU A 150 -8.90 14.93 -9.30
CA GLU A 150 -8.87 15.49 -10.64
C GLU A 150 -8.56 16.98 -10.66
N ASP A 151 -9.27 17.76 -9.84
CA ASP A 151 -9.21 19.23 -9.90
C ASP A 151 -7.97 19.81 -9.22
N ARG A 152 -7.39 19.08 -8.23
CA ARG A 152 -6.33 19.63 -7.38
C ARG A 152 -5.01 18.89 -7.52
N PHE A 153 -5.03 17.56 -7.47
CA PHE A 153 -3.79 16.77 -7.42
C PHE A 153 -3.30 16.32 -8.79
N TRP A 154 -4.19 15.91 -9.69
CA TRP A 154 -3.76 15.46 -11.01
C TRP A 154 -3.18 16.62 -11.84
N ALA A 155 -1.94 16.47 -12.28
CA ALA A 155 -1.26 17.39 -13.17
C ALA A 155 -1.17 16.77 -14.57
N GLU A 156 -2.03 17.23 -15.48
CA GLU A 156 -2.11 16.68 -16.84
C GLU A 156 -0.79 16.83 -17.61
N ASP A 157 -0.11 17.93 -17.43
CA ASP A 157 1.19 18.24 -18.02
C ASP A 157 2.35 17.43 -17.41
N GLU A 158 2.23 17.04 -16.15
CA GLU A 158 3.21 16.20 -15.45
C GLU A 158 2.94 14.70 -15.65
N GLY A 159 1.69 14.30 -15.88
CA GLY A 159 1.23 12.91 -15.92
C GLY A 159 1.33 12.21 -14.56
N ALA A 160 1.18 12.98 -13.48
CA ALA A 160 1.39 12.52 -12.11
C ALA A 160 0.58 13.37 -11.12
N LEU A 161 0.54 12.93 -9.86
CA LEU A 161 -0.04 13.70 -8.76
C LEU A 161 0.96 14.70 -8.19
N ARG A 162 0.51 15.94 -7.96
CA ARG A 162 1.20 16.93 -7.12
C ARG A 162 1.11 16.50 -5.66
N GLU A 163 2.15 16.80 -4.87
CA GLU A 163 2.33 16.21 -3.54
C GLU A 163 1.38 16.76 -2.49
N SER A 164 1.36 18.10 -2.31
CA SER A 164 0.50 18.70 -1.30
C SER A 164 0.20 20.17 -1.58
N PHE A 165 -0.85 20.67 -0.90
CA PHE A 165 -1.30 22.06 -0.99
C PHE A 165 -1.56 22.63 0.40
N ALA A 166 -1.54 23.97 0.52
CA ALA A 166 -2.13 24.65 1.66
C ALA A 166 -3.64 24.33 1.75
N ARG A 167 -4.25 24.60 2.92
CA ARG A 167 -5.66 24.29 3.18
C ARG A 167 -6.61 24.84 2.12
N ASP A 168 -6.36 26.07 1.67
CA ASP A 168 -7.17 26.80 0.68
C ASP A 168 -6.76 26.54 -0.78
N TRP A 169 -5.87 25.58 -1.02
CA TRP A 169 -5.30 25.20 -2.32
C TRP A 169 -4.41 26.25 -2.98
N SER A 170 -4.04 27.33 -2.28
CA SER A 170 -3.27 28.45 -2.84
C SER A 170 -1.78 28.17 -3.03
N ASP A 171 -1.22 27.22 -2.27
CA ASP A 171 0.20 26.90 -2.24
C ASP A 171 0.43 25.42 -2.60
N CYS A 172 1.06 25.17 -3.75
CA CYS A 172 1.46 23.84 -4.18
C CYS A 172 2.92 23.59 -3.76
N GLU A 173 3.15 22.49 -3.04
CA GLU A 173 4.49 22.05 -2.68
C GLU A 173 5.34 21.81 -3.95
N THR A 174 6.59 22.27 -3.95
CA THR A 174 7.51 22.07 -5.08
C THR A 174 8.15 20.69 -5.11
N TYR A 175 8.00 19.91 -4.04
CA TYR A 175 8.41 18.51 -3.96
C TYR A 175 7.43 17.59 -4.71
N ARG A 176 7.95 16.52 -5.30
CA ARG A 176 7.19 15.41 -5.90
C ARG A 176 7.66 14.10 -5.28
N GLY A 177 6.73 13.30 -4.77
CA GLY A 177 7.00 12.05 -4.08
C GLY A 177 6.60 10.82 -4.88
N ALA A 178 7.48 9.81 -4.93
CA ALA A 178 7.14 8.51 -5.50
C ALA A 178 6.04 7.82 -4.70
N ASN A 179 6.05 7.94 -3.36
CA ASN A 179 5.11 7.29 -2.47
C ASN A 179 3.65 7.72 -2.73
N SER A 180 3.39 9.03 -2.85
CA SER A 180 2.05 9.54 -3.16
C SER A 180 1.54 9.07 -4.52
N ASN A 181 2.43 8.99 -5.52
CA ASN A 181 2.10 8.51 -6.85
C ASN A 181 1.92 7.00 -6.92
N MET A 182 2.62 6.24 -6.10
CA MET A 182 2.45 4.80 -5.96
C MET A 182 1.05 4.45 -5.47
N HIS A 183 0.62 5.00 -4.34
CA HIS A 183 -0.74 4.81 -3.83
C HIS A 183 -1.80 5.48 -4.71
N GLY A 184 -1.44 6.56 -5.42
CA GLY A 184 -2.25 7.10 -6.51
C GLY A 184 -2.50 6.09 -7.61
N THR A 185 -1.47 5.35 -8.02
CA THR A 185 -1.58 4.27 -9.02
C THR A 185 -2.52 3.15 -8.55
N GLU A 186 -2.37 2.69 -7.31
CA GLU A 186 -3.27 1.70 -6.72
C GLU A 186 -4.72 2.19 -6.68
N THR A 187 -4.92 3.43 -6.25
CA THR A 187 -6.24 4.05 -6.22
C THR A 187 -6.85 4.15 -7.62
N PHE A 188 -6.07 4.54 -8.63
CA PHE A 188 -6.56 4.67 -10.00
C PHE A 188 -6.93 3.32 -10.64
N LEU A 189 -6.23 2.25 -10.28
CA LEU A 189 -6.66 0.89 -10.63
C LEU A 189 -8.04 0.56 -10.04
N ALA A 190 -8.31 0.95 -8.79
CA ALA A 190 -9.61 0.74 -8.17
C ALA A 190 -10.71 1.64 -8.77
N LEU A 191 -10.37 2.91 -9.10
CA LEU A 191 -11.30 3.85 -9.76
C LEU A 191 -11.69 3.38 -11.16
N ALA A 192 -10.75 2.83 -11.93
CA ALA A 192 -11.05 2.28 -13.26
C ALA A 192 -12.16 1.23 -13.21
N ASP A 193 -12.15 0.37 -12.18
CA ASP A 193 -13.16 -0.65 -12.03
C ASP A 193 -14.50 -0.12 -11.51
N VAL A 194 -14.47 0.71 -10.47
CA VAL A 194 -15.69 1.15 -9.80
C VAL A 194 -16.48 2.17 -10.62
N LEU A 195 -15.78 2.98 -11.42
CA LEU A 195 -16.39 3.98 -12.32
C LEU A 195 -16.60 3.45 -13.74
N ASP A 196 -15.98 2.32 -14.06
CA ASP A 196 -15.94 1.72 -15.41
C ASP A 196 -15.36 2.68 -16.48
N GLU A 197 -14.22 3.34 -16.16
CA GLU A 197 -13.59 4.35 -16.98
C GLU A 197 -12.11 4.02 -17.23
N ASP A 198 -11.73 3.88 -18.51
CA ASP A 198 -10.35 3.57 -18.93
C ASP A 198 -9.36 4.71 -18.68
N LEU A 199 -9.85 5.94 -18.55
CA LEU A 199 -9.04 7.12 -18.24
C LEU A 199 -8.15 6.92 -17.01
N TRP A 200 -8.65 6.24 -16.00
CA TRP A 200 -7.89 5.97 -14.77
C TRP A 200 -6.73 5.01 -15.00
N LEU A 201 -6.87 4.04 -15.91
CA LEU A 201 -5.75 3.16 -16.32
C LEU A 201 -4.70 3.91 -17.14
N ASP A 202 -5.10 4.86 -17.97
CA ASP A 202 -4.16 5.69 -18.73
C ASP A 202 -3.39 6.64 -17.81
N ARG A 203 -4.05 7.22 -16.81
CA ARG A 203 -3.40 8.05 -15.76
C ARG A 203 -2.45 7.20 -14.90
N ALA A 204 -2.87 6.00 -14.49
CA ALA A 204 -2.00 5.07 -13.75
C ALA A 204 -0.76 4.68 -14.56
N LEU A 205 -0.91 4.44 -15.87
CA LEU A 205 0.22 4.14 -16.77
C LEU A 205 1.20 5.33 -16.84
N ARG A 206 0.69 6.55 -16.97
CA ARG A 206 1.55 7.75 -17.02
C ARG A 206 2.32 7.97 -15.71
N MET A 207 1.69 7.73 -14.55
CA MET A 207 2.38 7.77 -13.25
C MET A 207 3.49 6.72 -13.17
N ALA A 208 3.19 5.48 -13.55
CA ALA A 208 4.16 4.40 -13.56
C ALA A 208 5.34 4.68 -14.52
N GLU A 209 5.05 5.22 -15.70
CA GLU A 209 6.07 5.64 -16.65
C GLU A 209 6.95 6.76 -16.08
N ARG A 210 6.35 7.81 -15.49
CA ARG A 210 7.04 8.96 -14.92
C ARG A 210 7.91 8.59 -13.73
N VAL A 211 7.37 7.82 -12.78
CA VAL A 211 8.03 7.57 -11.49
C VAL A 211 9.01 6.38 -11.59
N ILE A 212 8.68 5.37 -12.37
CA ILE A 212 9.47 4.14 -12.45
C ILE A 212 10.22 4.02 -13.77
N HIS A 213 9.52 3.88 -14.89
CA HIS A 213 10.15 3.51 -16.16
C HIS A 213 11.25 4.50 -16.60
N GLN A 214 11.03 5.80 -16.41
CA GLN A 214 11.99 6.83 -16.80
C GLN A 214 13.25 6.89 -15.92
N HIS A 215 13.22 6.36 -14.70
CA HIS A 215 14.28 6.55 -13.71
C HIS A 215 14.87 5.26 -13.13
N ALA A 216 14.11 4.16 -13.14
CA ALA A 216 14.49 2.94 -12.41
C ALA A 216 15.81 2.34 -12.93
N ALA A 217 16.04 2.33 -14.23
CA ALA A 217 17.27 1.78 -14.83
C ALA A 217 18.53 2.49 -14.34
N ASP A 218 18.47 3.82 -14.14
CA ASP A 218 19.59 4.63 -13.65
C ASP A 218 19.84 4.48 -12.14
N ALA A 219 18.92 3.82 -11.42
CA ALA A 219 18.96 3.58 -9.99
C ALA A 219 19.00 2.07 -9.64
N ASP A 220 19.60 1.24 -10.51
CA ASP A 220 19.68 -0.22 -10.35
C ASP A 220 18.30 -0.91 -10.20
N PHE A 221 17.27 -0.36 -10.82
CA PHE A 221 15.88 -0.78 -10.65
C PHE A 221 15.40 -0.79 -9.20
N LEU A 222 15.84 0.20 -8.42
CA LEU A 222 15.24 0.55 -7.12
C LEU A 222 14.54 1.91 -7.26
N PRO A 223 13.34 2.10 -6.69
CA PRO A 223 12.63 3.36 -6.82
C PRO A 223 13.40 4.55 -6.26
N ILE A 224 13.44 5.64 -7.02
CA ILE A 224 13.84 6.95 -6.54
C ILE A 224 12.62 7.57 -5.85
N GLU A 225 12.76 7.97 -4.59
CA GLU A 225 11.63 8.40 -3.77
C GLU A 225 11.31 9.89 -3.93
N HIS A 226 12.31 10.72 -4.23
CA HIS A 226 12.23 12.17 -4.07
C HIS A 226 12.62 12.91 -5.33
N PHE A 227 11.75 13.83 -5.77
CA PHE A 227 11.95 14.65 -6.96
C PHE A 227 11.59 16.13 -6.69
N ASP A 228 12.15 17.02 -7.47
CA ASP A 228 11.71 18.43 -7.53
C ASP A 228 10.46 18.60 -8.43
N ALA A 229 9.96 19.83 -8.53
CA ALA A 229 8.79 20.17 -9.36
C ALA A 229 8.97 19.90 -10.88
N HIS A 230 10.18 19.59 -11.32
CA HIS A 230 10.52 19.21 -12.71
C HIS A 230 10.85 17.74 -12.85
N TRP A 231 10.53 16.91 -11.84
CA TRP A 231 10.81 15.49 -11.80
C TRP A 231 12.31 15.15 -11.89
N ARG A 232 13.18 16.03 -11.40
CA ARG A 232 14.61 15.75 -11.26
C ARG A 232 14.85 15.11 -9.88
N PRO A 233 15.58 14.00 -9.83
CA PRO A 233 15.89 13.32 -8.57
C PRO A 233 16.59 14.24 -7.55
N LEU A 234 16.23 14.07 -6.27
CA LEU A 234 16.80 14.79 -5.12
C LEU A 234 17.60 13.81 -4.24
N PRO A 235 18.84 13.42 -4.62
CA PRO A 235 19.57 12.35 -3.98
C PRO A 235 19.95 12.63 -2.52
N ASP A 236 19.99 13.88 -2.11
CA ASP A 236 20.35 14.27 -0.73
C ASP A 236 19.13 14.59 0.15
N TYR A 237 17.93 14.36 -0.38
CA TYR A 237 16.71 14.65 0.38
C TYR A 237 16.64 13.82 1.68
N ASN A 238 16.40 14.49 2.81
CA ASN A 238 16.35 13.90 4.17
C ASN A 238 17.63 13.14 4.61
N ARG A 239 18.79 13.44 4.03
CA ARG A 239 20.08 12.83 4.45
C ARG A 239 20.34 12.98 5.96
N ASP A 240 19.92 14.10 6.56
CA ASP A 240 20.11 14.38 7.99
C ASP A 240 19.01 13.76 8.87
N ASN A 241 17.92 13.25 8.26
CA ASN A 241 16.84 12.51 8.92
C ASN A 241 16.51 11.24 8.13
N PRO A 242 17.46 10.27 8.02
CA PRO A 242 17.34 9.17 7.08
C PRO A 242 16.20 8.18 7.41
N ALA A 243 15.75 8.13 8.66
CA ALA A 243 14.73 7.22 9.15
C ALA A 243 13.33 7.84 9.19
N ASP A 244 13.06 8.88 8.38
CA ASP A 244 11.72 9.43 8.26
C ASP A 244 10.73 8.35 7.78
N GLY A 245 9.57 8.23 8.43
CA GLY A 245 8.61 7.18 8.13
C GLY A 245 7.93 7.29 6.76
N PHE A 246 7.83 8.51 6.20
CA PHE A 246 7.14 8.75 4.92
C PHE A 246 8.07 9.23 3.80
N ARG A 247 9.17 9.88 4.15
CA ARG A 247 10.13 10.47 3.21
C ARG A 247 11.56 10.10 3.62
N PRO A 248 11.90 8.79 3.73
CA PRO A 248 13.22 8.36 4.17
C PRO A 248 14.30 8.74 3.16
N PHE A 249 15.54 8.89 3.61
CA PHE A 249 16.68 9.11 2.73
C PHE A 249 16.99 7.86 1.90
N GLY A 250 17.31 8.06 0.62
CA GLY A 250 17.83 7.04 -0.27
C GLY A 250 16.78 6.28 -1.06
N LYS A 251 17.01 4.99 -1.30
CA LYS A 251 16.16 4.08 -2.08
C LYS A 251 15.49 3.09 -1.15
N THR A 252 14.22 2.73 -1.43
CA THR A 252 13.41 1.86 -0.57
C THR A 252 13.11 0.53 -1.26
N PRO A 253 13.80 -0.58 -0.89
CA PRO A 253 13.52 -1.90 -1.48
C PRO A 253 12.06 -2.34 -1.36
N GLY A 254 11.39 -1.98 -0.25
CA GLY A 254 9.97 -2.25 -0.04
C GLY A 254 9.08 -1.67 -1.14
N HIS A 255 9.31 -0.43 -1.54
CA HIS A 255 8.61 0.19 -2.67
C HIS A 255 8.96 -0.46 -4.01
N GLY A 256 10.16 -1.04 -4.15
CA GLY A 256 10.51 -1.85 -5.32
C GLY A 256 9.57 -3.05 -5.49
N PHE A 257 9.24 -3.75 -4.40
CA PHE A 257 8.26 -4.84 -4.42
C PHE A 257 6.85 -4.32 -4.70
N GLU A 258 6.43 -3.24 -4.06
CA GLU A 258 5.09 -2.69 -4.25
C GLU A 258 4.86 -2.20 -5.68
N TRP A 259 5.80 -1.46 -6.26
CA TRP A 259 5.76 -1.09 -7.67
C TRP A 259 5.77 -2.29 -8.61
N ALA A 260 6.57 -3.32 -8.34
CA ALA A 260 6.56 -4.55 -9.14
C ALA A 260 5.16 -5.17 -9.19
N ARG A 261 4.47 -5.24 -8.04
CA ARG A 261 3.08 -5.71 -7.97
C ARG A 261 2.13 -4.81 -8.75
N LEU A 262 2.21 -3.49 -8.55
CA LEU A 262 1.31 -2.53 -9.20
C LEU A 262 1.45 -2.51 -10.72
N LEU A 263 2.68 -2.65 -11.25
CA LEU A 263 2.91 -2.76 -12.70
C LEU A 263 2.24 -4.00 -13.30
N LEU A 264 2.24 -5.13 -12.59
CA LEU A 264 1.57 -6.35 -13.03
C LEU A 264 0.04 -6.25 -12.97
N HIS A 265 -0.49 -5.60 -11.93
CA HIS A 265 -1.92 -5.31 -11.86
C HIS A 265 -2.37 -4.37 -12.98
N LEU A 266 -1.57 -3.35 -13.28
CA LEU A 266 -1.81 -2.42 -14.38
C LEU A 266 -1.75 -3.12 -15.74
N GLU A 267 -0.74 -3.98 -15.96
CA GLU A 267 -0.63 -4.82 -17.14
C GLU A 267 -1.90 -5.64 -17.34
N ALA A 268 -2.31 -6.39 -16.31
CA ALA A 268 -3.45 -7.27 -16.36
C ALA A 268 -4.78 -6.52 -16.55
N ALA A 269 -4.97 -5.37 -15.88
CA ALA A 269 -6.18 -4.55 -16.04
C ALA A 269 -6.29 -3.99 -17.46
N ARG A 270 -5.19 -3.50 -18.05
CA ARG A 270 -5.17 -3.01 -19.43
C ARG A 270 -5.42 -4.12 -20.43
N GLN A 271 -4.83 -5.31 -20.22
CA GLN A 271 -5.09 -6.50 -21.07
C GLN A 271 -6.56 -6.88 -21.04
N GLN A 272 -7.16 -6.92 -19.87
CA GLN A 272 -8.58 -7.29 -19.72
C GLN A 272 -9.53 -6.33 -20.44
N ARG A 273 -9.18 -5.04 -20.49
CA ARG A 273 -9.96 -4.02 -21.19
C ARG A 273 -9.59 -3.85 -22.67
N GLY A 274 -8.65 -4.66 -23.18
CA GLY A 274 -8.18 -4.57 -24.57
C GLY A 274 -7.43 -3.28 -24.89
N LEU A 275 -6.88 -2.62 -23.89
CA LEU A 275 -6.05 -1.42 -24.04
C LEU A 275 -4.60 -1.78 -24.42
N PRO A 276 -3.86 -0.88 -25.08
CA PRO A 276 -2.44 -1.08 -25.35
C PRO A 276 -1.65 -1.34 -24.06
N VAL A 277 -0.78 -2.35 -24.10
CA VAL A 277 0.05 -2.77 -22.96
C VAL A 277 1.52 -2.61 -23.35
N PRO A 278 2.25 -1.65 -22.75
CA PRO A 278 3.68 -1.51 -22.97
C PRO A 278 4.46 -2.72 -22.45
N GLU A 279 5.44 -3.20 -23.23
CA GLU A 279 6.27 -4.37 -22.88
C GLU A 279 7.12 -4.14 -21.62
N TRP A 280 7.46 -2.89 -21.32
CA TRP A 280 8.27 -2.54 -20.16
C TRP A 280 7.58 -2.84 -18.81
N LEU A 281 6.24 -2.91 -18.75
CA LEU A 281 5.51 -3.18 -17.50
C LEU A 281 5.99 -4.48 -16.84
N LEU A 282 6.02 -5.58 -17.57
CA LEU A 282 6.54 -6.85 -17.04
C LEU A 282 8.06 -6.82 -16.86
N GLY A 283 8.78 -6.18 -17.78
CA GLY A 283 10.24 -6.05 -17.72
C GLY A 283 10.70 -5.34 -16.45
N ASP A 284 10.14 -4.16 -16.18
CA ASP A 284 10.46 -3.36 -15.01
C ASP A 284 10.01 -4.04 -13.70
N ALA A 285 8.82 -4.68 -13.70
CA ALA A 285 8.35 -5.44 -12.55
C ALA A 285 9.33 -6.54 -12.13
N ARG A 286 9.88 -7.28 -13.10
CA ARG A 286 10.91 -8.31 -12.84
C ARG A 286 12.19 -7.73 -12.29
N GLN A 287 12.66 -6.63 -12.86
CA GLN A 287 13.90 -5.98 -12.45
C GLN A 287 13.77 -5.34 -11.06
N LEU A 288 12.68 -4.62 -10.79
CA LEU A 288 12.37 -4.07 -9.47
C LEU A 288 12.38 -5.16 -8.38
N PHE A 289 11.70 -6.28 -8.65
CA PHE A 289 11.66 -7.40 -7.72
C PHE A 289 13.06 -8.01 -7.49
N ALA A 290 13.81 -8.24 -8.57
CA ALA A 290 15.15 -8.83 -8.50
C ALA A 290 16.11 -7.91 -7.72
N SER A 291 16.11 -6.61 -8.00
CA SER A 291 16.94 -5.61 -7.31
C SER A 291 16.56 -5.46 -5.84
N ALA A 292 15.26 -5.43 -5.52
CA ALA A 292 14.80 -5.39 -4.15
C ALA A 292 15.21 -6.64 -3.35
N CYS A 293 15.18 -7.83 -3.97
CA CYS A 293 15.74 -9.04 -3.37
C CYS A 293 17.26 -8.98 -3.20
N GLN A 294 17.97 -8.55 -4.24
CA GLN A 294 19.43 -8.52 -4.25
C GLN A 294 20.01 -7.53 -3.23
N PHE A 295 19.46 -6.33 -3.18
CA PHE A 295 20.01 -5.22 -2.39
C PHE A 295 19.29 -5.00 -1.06
N GLY A 296 18.07 -5.55 -0.89
CA GLY A 296 17.27 -5.37 0.32
C GLY A 296 17.25 -6.56 1.27
N TRP A 297 17.31 -7.80 0.75
CA TRP A 297 17.15 -9.01 1.56
C TRP A 297 18.46 -9.51 2.13
N ASN A 298 18.56 -9.65 3.48
CA ASN A 298 19.69 -10.30 4.19
C ASN A 298 21.05 -9.64 3.88
N VAL A 299 21.09 -8.33 3.69
CA VAL A 299 22.29 -7.61 3.21
C VAL A 299 23.16 -7.02 4.31
N ASP A 300 22.68 -7.06 5.55
CA ASP A 300 23.36 -6.51 6.73
C ASP A 300 23.73 -7.55 7.79
N GLY A 301 23.68 -8.83 7.42
CA GLY A 301 24.05 -9.97 8.26
C GLY A 301 22.91 -10.64 9.02
N GLY A 302 21.67 -10.12 8.92
CA GLY A 302 20.46 -10.70 9.47
C GLY A 302 19.38 -10.92 8.40
N PRO A 303 18.45 -11.89 8.57
CA PRO A 303 17.36 -12.08 7.64
C PRO A 303 16.38 -10.90 7.67
N GLY A 304 15.64 -10.72 6.58
CA GLY A 304 14.65 -9.66 6.42
C GLY A 304 15.09 -8.59 5.41
N ILE A 305 14.19 -7.65 5.16
CA ILE A 305 14.39 -6.56 4.19
C ILE A 305 14.75 -5.30 4.96
N VAL A 306 15.89 -4.69 4.66
CA VAL A 306 16.26 -3.39 5.24
C VAL A 306 15.35 -2.29 4.71
N TYR A 307 15.09 -1.26 5.54
CA TYR A 307 14.17 -0.20 5.16
C TYR A 307 14.72 0.61 3.99
N THR A 308 15.95 1.18 4.12
CA THR A 308 16.52 2.02 3.07
C THR A 308 17.96 1.68 2.73
N LEU A 309 18.37 2.08 1.53
CA LEU A 309 19.71 1.96 0.96
C LEU A 309 20.21 3.34 0.50
N ASP A 310 21.51 3.55 0.55
CA ASP A 310 22.13 4.70 -0.11
C ASP A 310 22.23 4.49 -1.65
N TRP A 311 22.85 5.45 -2.32
CA TRP A 311 23.00 5.41 -3.78
C TRP A 311 24.02 4.37 -4.26
N ASP A 312 24.88 3.86 -3.37
CA ASP A 312 25.80 2.72 -3.62
C ASP A 312 25.16 1.37 -3.22
N ASN A 313 23.85 1.33 -2.95
CA ASN A 313 23.09 0.16 -2.49
C ASN A 313 23.56 -0.41 -1.13
N ARG A 314 24.11 0.43 -0.25
CA ARG A 314 24.48 0.03 1.11
C ARG A 314 23.32 0.33 2.06
N PRO A 315 23.03 -0.55 3.05
CA PRO A 315 22.02 -0.31 4.06
C PRO A 315 22.24 0.98 4.85
N VAL A 316 21.23 1.84 4.92
CA VAL A 316 21.25 3.07 5.73
C VAL A 316 20.36 2.88 6.96
N VAL A 317 19.07 2.60 6.76
CA VAL A 317 18.11 2.30 7.82
C VAL A 317 17.86 0.79 7.81
N ARG A 318 18.28 0.14 8.90
CA ARG A 318 18.39 -1.33 8.96
C ARG A 318 17.18 -2.00 9.61
N GLU A 319 16.22 -1.24 10.06
CA GLU A 319 14.97 -1.73 10.60
C GLU A 319 14.17 -2.48 9.52
N ARG A 320 13.40 -3.49 9.96
CA ARG A 320 12.52 -4.30 9.11
C ARG A 320 11.09 -3.87 9.33
N LEU A 321 10.50 -3.23 8.35
CA LEU A 321 9.11 -2.80 8.44
C LEU A 321 8.16 -3.87 7.88
N HIS A 322 7.05 -4.12 8.58
CA HIS A 322 6.09 -5.17 8.20
C HIS A 322 5.54 -5.02 6.79
N TRP A 323 5.29 -3.77 6.36
CA TRP A 323 4.74 -3.50 5.04
C TRP A 323 5.69 -3.91 3.91
N THR A 324 7.01 -3.85 4.11
CA THR A 324 7.98 -4.29 3.11
C THR A 324 7.86 -5.79 2.82
N LEU A 325 7.61 -6.60 3.87
CA LEU A 325 7.39 -8.04 3.75
C LEU A 325 6.01 -8.38 3.17
N ALA A 326 4.99 -7.60 3.52
CA ALA A 326 3.65 -7.72 2.94
C ALA A 326 3.71 -7.52 1.42
N GLU A 327 4.38 -6.45 0.96
CA GLU A 327 4.52 -6.14 -0.46
C GLU A 327 5.46 -7.12 -1.18
N ALA A 328 6.53 -7.59 -0.53
CA ALA A 328 7.42 -8.60 -1.10
C ALA A 328 6.69 -9.93 -1.36
N SER A 329 5.86 -10.40 -0.41
CA SER A 329 5.06 -11.61 -0.58
C SER A 329 4.01 -11.45 -1.67
N ALA A 330 3.36 -10.28 -1.75
CA ALA A 330 2.37 -9.97 -2.76
C ALA A 330 2.98 -9.86 -4.17
N ALA A 331 4.16 -9.24 -4.30
CA ALA A 331 4.90 -9.15 -5.56
C ALA A 331 5.38 -10.52 -6.06
N ALA A 332 5.89 -11.36 -5.15
CA ALA A 332 6.29 -12.73 -5.50
C ALA A 332 5.09 -13.55 -6.00
N ALA A 333 3.94 -13.44 -5.33
CA ALA A 333 2.69 -14.08 -5.78
C ALA A 333 2.25 -13.56 -7.16
N ALA A 334 2.28 -12.25 -7.37
CA ALA A 334 1.89 -11.63 -8.63
C ALA A 334 2.79 -12.06 -9.80
N LEU A 335 4.11 -12.08 -9.60
CA LEU A 335 5.07 -12.56 -10.60
C LEU A 335 4.90 -14.05 -10.88
N LEU A 336 4.66 -14.86 -9.85
CA LEU A 336 4.38 -16.30 -10.00
C LEU A 336 3.11 -16.53 -10.82
N GLN A 337 2.02 -15.83 -10.51
CA GLN A 337 0.76 -15.91 -11.26
C GLN A 337 0.94 -15.49 -12.72
N ARG A 338 1.74 -14.43 -12.96
CA ARG A 338 1.93 -13.88 -14.30
C ARG A 338 2.86 -14.71 -15.17
N THR A 339 3.90 -15.30 -14.60
CA THR A 339 4.99 -15.92 -15.35
C THR A 339 5.06 -17.44 -15.22
N GLY A 340 4.58 -18.01 -14.12
CA GLY A 340 4.74 -19.42 -13.78
C GLY A 340 6.18 -19.82 -13.42
N GLU A 341 7.10 -18.88 -13.25
CA GLU A 341 8.52 -19.17 -12.99
C GLU A 341 8.74 -19.63 -11.55
N PRO A 342 9.34 -20.83 -11.31
CA PRO A 342 9.46 -21.42 -9.99
C PRO A 342 10.27 -20.60 -8.98
N MET A 343 11.14 -19.71 -9.44
CA MET A 343 11.92 -18.85 -8.56
C MET A 343 11.05 -17.93 -7.69
N TYR A 344 9.91 -17.48 -8.22
CA TYR A 344 8.98 -16.63 -7.46
C TYR A 344 8.23 -17.42 -6.38
N GLU A 345 7.98 -18.72 -6.58
CA GLU A 345 7.46 -19.61 -5.55
C GLU A 345 8.46 -19.71 -4.38
N VAL A 346 9.75 -19.88 -4.68
CA VAL A 346 10.81 -19.95 -3.64
C VAL A 346 10.87 -18.66 -2.82
N TRP A 347 10.75 -17.50 -3.47
CA TRP A 347 10.71 -16.21 -2.77
C TRP A 347 9.42 -16.03 -1.97
N TYR A 348 8.27 -16.42 -2.52
CA TYR A 348 6.99 -16.36 -1.85
C TYR A 348 7.01 -17.15 -0.54
N GLN A 349 7.48 -18.40 -0.57
CA GLN A 349 7.65 -19.24 0.61
C GLN A 349 8.60 -18.62 1.63
N ARG A 350 9.76 -18.13 1.19
CA ARG A 350 10.76 -17.49 2.04
C ARG A 350 10.22 -16.25 2.77
N PHE A 351 9.43 -15.42 2.10
CA PHE A 351 8.84 -14.24 2.71
C PHE A 351 7.78 -14.63 3.74
N TRP A 352 6.93 -15.60 3.44
CA TRP A 352 5.94 -16.08 4.41
C TRP A 352 6.55 -16.83 5.60
N ASP A 353 7.61 -17.61 5.40
CA ASP A 353 8.38 -18.22 6.50
C ASP A 353 8.96 -17.15 7.43
N TYR A 354 9.49 -16.06 6.86
CA TYR A 354 9.99 -14.94 7.66
C TYR A 354 8.86 -14.19 8.40
N ILE A 355 7.74 -13.93 7.72
CA ILE A 355 6.56 -13.29 8.33
C ILE A 355 6.05 -14.14 9.50
N ASP A 356 5.91 -15.44 9.30
CA ASP A 356 5.46 -16.35 10.35
C ASP A 356 6.41 -16.39 11.54
N LEU A 357 7.70 -16.43 11.29
CA LEU A 357 8.71 -16.55 12.34
C LEU A 357 8.93 -15.25 13.13
N HIS A 358 8.97 -14.09 12.46
CA HIS A 358 9.44 -12.83 13.03
C HIS A 358 8.37 -11.75 13.11
N MET A 359 7.45 -11.63 12.12
CA MET A 359 6.50 -10.53 12.08
C MET A 359 5.23 -10.78 12.86
N ILE A 360 4.69 -12.00 12.87
CA ILE A 360 3.44 -12.30 13.57
C ILE A 360 3.64 -12.24 15.08
N ASP A 361 2.95 -11.28 15.73
CA ASP A 361 2.95 -11.18 17.20
C ASP A 361 1.92 -12.14 17.80
N ARG A 362 2.42 -13.29 18.25
CA ARG A 362 1.58 -14.32 18.88
C ARG A 362 1.15 -13.99 20.30
N GLN A 363 1.77 -12.98 20.91
CA GLN A 363 1.45 -12.59 22.29
C GLN A 363 0.33 -11.54 22.35
N TYR A 364 0.41 -10.51 21.50
CA TYR A 364 -0.53 -9.38 21.55
C TYR A 364 -1.41 -9.28 20.30
N GLY A 365 -1.15 -10.10 19.29
CA GLY A 365 -1.89 -10.11 18.03
C GLY A 365 -1.36 -9.14 16.99
N SER A 366 -1.87 -9.24 15.75
CA SER A 366 -1.39 -8.54 14.58
C SER A 366 0.09 -8.87 14.24
N TRP A 367 0.74 -8.05 13.45
CA TRP A 367 2.17 -8.15 13.15
C TRP A 367 2.93 -7.09 13.92
N HIS A 368 4.19 -7.35 14.28
CA HIS A 368 5.13 -6.29 14.68
C HIS A 368 5.31 -5.37 13.47
N HIS A 369 5.05 -4.08 13.63
CA HIS A 369 5.17 -3.13 12.53
C HIS A 369 6.63 -2.79 12.23
N GLU A 370 7.49 -2.94 13.22
CA GLU A 370 8.91 -2.71 13.11
C GLU A 370 9.69 -3.74 13.93
N LEU A 371 10.75 -4.26 13.33
CA LEU A 371 11.80 -5.01 13.98
C LEU A 371 13.13 -4.30 13.79
N ASP A 372 14.02 -4.39 14.76
CA ASP A 372 15.40 -3.93 14.61
C ASP A 372 16.23 -4.89 13.74
N HIS A 373 17.52 -4.61 13.58
CA HIS A 373 18.43 -5.43 12.77
C HIS A 373 18.66 -6.85 13.33
N ASP A 374 18.35 -7.08 14.60
CA ASP A 374 18.41 -8.39 15.26
C ASP A 374 17.06 -9.11 15.23
N ASN A 375 16.07 -8.57 14.51
CA ASN A 375 14.70 -9.06 14.42
C ASN A 375 13.93 -9.05 15.75
N LEU A 376 14.25 -8.13 16.64
CA LEU A 376 13.50 -7.87 17.87
C LEU A 376 12.50 -6.72 17.65
N PRO A 377 11.30 -6.76 18.28
CA PRO A 377 10.33 -5.68 18.18
C PRO A 377 10.90 -4.31 18.53
N SER A 378 10.75 -3.35 17.64
CA SER A 378 11.20 -1.96 17.74
C SER A 378 10.07 -0.98 17.48
N GLU A 379 10.27 0.30 17.81
CA GLU A 379 9.31 1.39 17.62
C GLU A 379 10.04 2.73 17.33
N THR A 380 11.12 2.68 16.57
CA THR A 380 11.95 3.85 16.29
C THR A 380 11.47 4.67 15.11
N ILE A 381 10.81 4.02 14.14
CA ILE A 381 10.27 4.63 12.91
C ILE A 381 8.76 4.58 12.90
N TRP A 382 8.19 3.39 13.15
CA TRP A 382 6.74 3.12 13.10
C TRP A 382 6.24 2.60 14.44
N PRO A 383 5.99 3.48 15.42
CA PRO A 383 5.51 3.05 16.73
C PRO A 383 4.11 2.44 16.62
N GLY A 384 3.89 1.41 17.44
CA GLY A 384 2.60 0.74 17.52
C GLY A 384 2.27 -0.18 16.36
N LYS A 385 0.97 -0.42 16.16
CA LYS A 385 0.41 -1.30 15.12
C LYS A 385 -0.80 -0.66 14.45
N PRO A 386 -0.67 0.53 13.84
CA PRO A 386 -1.80 1.25 13.25
C PRO A 386 -2.25 0.69 11.89
N ASP A 387 -1.41 -0.09 11.21
CA ASP A 387 -1.64 -0.48 9.82
C ASP A 387 -2.19 -1.90 9.70
N LEU A 388 -3.49 -2.00 9.46
CA LEU A 388 -4.15 -3.23 9.03
C LEU A 388 -3.97 -3.50 7.53
N TYR A 389 -3.88 -2.44 6.73
CA TYR A 389 -4.01 -2.46 5.28
C TYR A 389 -3.01 -3.39 4.58
N HIS A 390 -1.69 -3.18 4.76
CA HIS A 390 -0.67 -3.99 4.09
C HIS A 390 -0.74 -5.47 4.51
N ALA A 391 -0.77 -5.73 5.83
CA ALA A 391 -0.80 -7.10 6.34
C ALA A 391 -2.06 -7.85 5.88
N TYR A 392 -3.23 -7.19 5.87
CA TYR A 392 -4.47 -7.81 5.44
C TYR A 392 -4.49 -8.04 3.93
N GLN A 393 -4.05 -7.08 3.12
CA GLN A 393 -3.94 -7.25 1.67
C GLN A 393 -2.98 -8.39 1.29
N ALA A 394 -1.86 -8.55 2.00
CA ALA A 394 -0.93 -9.66 1.78
C ALA A 394 -1.61 -11.03 1.94
N THR A 395 -2.63 -11.16 2.80
CA THR A 395 -3.41 -12.40 2.94
C THR A 395 -4.44 -12.61 1.81
N LEU A 396 -4.79 -11.57 1.08
CA LEU A 396 -5.81 -11.61 0.01
C LEU A 396 -5.22 -11.72 -1.39
N LEU A 397 -4.22 -10.89 -1.70
CA LEU A 397 -3.62 -10.78 -3.03
C LEU A 397 -3.21 -12.13 -3.65
N PRO A 398 -2.55 -13.04 -2.92
CA PRO A 398 -2.19 -14.35 -3.48
C PRO A 398 -3.37 -15.22 -3.90
N ARG A 399 -4.56 -14.91 -3.40
CA ARG A 399 -5.79 -15.68 -3.61
C ARG A 399 -6.69 -15.09 -4.70
N LEU A 400 -6.32 -13.95 -5.27
CA LEU A 400 -7.12 -13.19 -6.23
C LEU A 400 -6.40 -13.07 -7.57
N PRO A 401 -7.12 -12.88 -8.69
CA PRO A 401 -6.50 -12.63 -9.99
C PRO A 401 -5.82 -11.27 -10.03
N LEU A 402 -4.86 -11.11 -10.95
CA LEU A 402 -4.16 -9.82 -11.14
C LEU A 402 -5.06 -8.75 -11.75
N ALA A 403 -5.94 -9.11 -12.67
CA ALA A 403 -6.88 -8.17 -13.26
C ALA A 403 -8.05 -7.88 -12.32
N ILE A 404 -8.62 -6.70 -12.44
CA ILE A 404 -9.60 -6.04 -11.60
C ILE A 404 -9.11 -5.77 -10.15
N SER A 405 -9.70 -4.74 -9.52
CA SER A 405 -9.36 -4.37 -8.14
C SER A 405 -9.76 -5.44 -7.13
N LEU A 406 -9.12 -5.44 -5.95
CA LEU A 406 -9.40 -6.39 -4.88
C LEU A 406 -10.89 -6.47 -4.52
N ALA A 407 -11.56 -5.31 -4.39
CA ALA A 407 -12.96 -5.25 -4.02
C ALA A 407 -13.85 -5.88 -5.10
N SER A 408 -13.61 -5.56 -6.38
CA SER A 408 -14.33 -6.12 -7.51
C SER A 408 -14.09 -7.61 -7.66
N ALA A 409 -12.83 -8.07 -7.52
CA ALA A 409 -12.47 -9.48 -7.58
C ALA A 409 -13.16 -10.31 -6.49
N LEU A 410 -13.24 -9.80 -5.27
CA LEU A 410 -13.94 -10.45 -4.17
C LEU A 410 -15.45 -10.52 -4.41
N LYS A 411 -16.04 -9.47 -4.99
CA LYS A 411 -17.48 -9.42 -5.29
C LYS A 411 -17.87 -10.46 -6.35
N LEU A 412 -17.03 -10.69 -7.35
CA LEU A 412 -17.28 -11.68 -8.41
C LEU A 412 -17.14 -13.14 -7.95
N ARG A 413 -16.52 -13.40 -6.80
CA ARG A 413 -16.38 -14.76 -6.22
C ARG A 413 -17.58 -15.19 -5.37
N ARG A 414 -18.54 -14.33 -5.11
CA ARG A 414 -19.81 -14.61 -4.45
C ARG A 414 -20.86 -15.09 -5.42
#